data_c4ffb8509d1d7f5346a5f3dc4c4931fb
#
_entry.id   c4ffb8509d1d7f5346a5f3dc4c4931fb
#
_cell.length_a   1.000
_cell.length_b   1.000
_cell.length_c   1.000
_cell.angle_alpha   90.00
_cell.angle_beta   90.00
_cell.angle_gamma   90.00
#
_symmetry.space_group_name_H-M   'P 1'
#
loop_
_entity.id
_entity.type
_entity.pdbx_description
1 polymer ?
#
loop_
_entity_poly.entity_id
_entity_poly.type
_entity_poly.pdbx_seq_one_letter_code
_entity_poly.pdbx_strand_id
1 'polypeptide(L)'
;MSKKHKKTEMAQNEFIASMTIAIGDLETRLQACEQMEATLQAQCNGLRAENEKLRERLEFLDIENQTLAMIVEKRFNKLAEGATSVLNLVTKNLEPR
;
A
#
# COMPACT_ATOMS: atom_id res chain seq x y z
N MET A 1 61.55 33.73 13.62
CA MET A 1 60.36 33.12 14.26
C MET A 1 60.77 32.12 15.30
N SER A 2 60.11 32.17 16.42
CA SER A 2 60.38 31.19 17.51
C SER A 2 59.86 29.81 17.15
N LYS A 3 60.47 28.76 17.67
CA LYS A 3 59.98 27.38 17.48
C LYS A 3 58.55 27.17 17.99
N LYS A 4 58.09 27.94 18.99
CA LYS A 4 56.73 27.92 19.52
C LYS A 4 55.73 28.38 18.46
N HIS A 5 56.03 29.40 17.70
CA HIS A 5 55.13 29.94 16.67
C HIS A 5 54.90 28.91 15.56
N LYS A 6 55.96 28.25 15.08
CA LYS A 6 55.85 27.17 14.10
C LYS A 6 55.00 26.00 14.57
N LYS A 7 55.19 25.55 15.81
CA LYS A 7 54.38 24.46 16.40
C LYS A 7 52.88 24.84 16.48
N THR A 8 52.59 26.06 16.87
CA THR A 8 51.21 26.54 16.96
C THR A 8 50.57 26.61 15.58
N GLU A 9 51.31 27.10 14.57
CA GLU A 9 50.85 27.18 13.19
C GLU A 9 50.58 25.80 12.57
N MET A 10 51.49 24.83 12.82
CA MET A 10 51.31 23.44 12.40
C MET A 10 50.07 22.79 13.05
N ALA A 11 49.90 23.00 14.34
CA ALA A 11 48.73 22.49 15.06
C ALA A 11 47.42 23.07 14.50
N GLN A 12 47.39 24.36 14.18
CA GLN A 12 46.22 25.01 13.56
C GLN A 12 45.95 24.44 12.19
N ASN A 13 46.97 24.20 11.38
CA ASN A 13 46.84 23.63 10.04
C ASN A 13 46.32 22.18 10.11
N GLU A 14 46.78 21.38 11.08
CA GLU A 14 46.28 20.03 11.31
C GLU A 14 44.82 20.06 11.72
N PHE A 15 44.41 20.98 12.60
CA PHE A 15 43.07 21.17 13.00
C PHE A 15 42.16 21.54 11.83
N ILE A 16 42.58 22.48 11.00
CA ILE A 16 41.83 22.91 9.81
C ILE A 16 41.67 21.73 8.85
N ALA A 17 42.74 20.96 8.63
CA ALA A 17 42.71 19.78 7.76
C ALA A 17 41.69 18.72 8.30
N SER A 18 41.73 18.45 9.60
CA SER A 18 40.77 17.53 10.25
C SER A 18 39.35 18.00 10.11
N MET A 19 39.07 19.29 10.32
CA MET A 19 37.76 19.89 10.19
C MET A 19 37.26 19.83 8.73
N THR A 20 38.13 20.07 7.78
CA THR A 20 37.81 20.01 6.35
C THR A 20 37.37 18.59 5.96
N ILE A 21 38.09 17.57 6.44
CA ILE A 21 37.78 16.16 6.20
C ILE A 21 36.43 15.82 6.83
N ALA A 22 36.22 16.25 8.08
CA ALA A 22 34.97 16.00 8.80
C ALA A 22 33.76 16.65 8.10
N ILE A 23 33.90 17.88 7.63
CA ILE A 23 32.85 18.59 6.89
C ILE A 23 32.56 17.87 5.58
N GLY A 24 33.59 17.47 4.82
CA GLY A 24 33.43 16.71 3.58
C GLY A 24 32.70 15.39 3.81
N ASP A 25 33.02 14.67 4.88
CA ASP A 25 32.36 13.42 5.26
C ASP A 25 30.89 13.65 5.59
N LEU A 26 30.59 14.69 6.37
CA LEU A 26 29.22 15.06 6.73
C LEU A 26 28.39 15.46 5.49
N GLU A 27 28.99 16.22 4.58
CA GLU A 27 28.33 16.60 3.32
C GLU A 27 27.97 15.36 2.48
N THR A 28 28.89 14.41 2.37
CA THR A 28 28.65 13.15 1.65
C THR A 28 27.52 12.35 2.29
N ARG A 29 27.52 12.26 3.62
CA ARG A 29 26.46 11.57 4.37
C ARG A 29 25.12 12.26 4.23
N LEU A 30 25.11 13.58 4.22
CA LEU A 30 23.89 14.37 4.03
C LEU A 30 23.31 14.13 2.63
N GLN A 31 24.13 14.15 1.59
CA GLN A 31 23.70 13.84 0.23
C GLN A 31 23.10 12.45 0.12
N ALA A 32 23.74 11.46 0.74
CA ALA A 32 23.22 10.08 0.76
C ALA A 32 21.87 10.00 1.45
N CYS A 33 21.68 10.72 2.56
CA CYS A 33 20.40 10.80 3.28
C CYS A 33 19.32 11.48 2.43
N GLU A 34 19.65 12.57 1.75
CA GLU A 34 18.72 13.28 0.87
C GLU A 34 18.26 12.39 -0.30
N GLN A 35 19.17 11.64 -0.89
CA GLN A 35 18.85 10.70 -1.96
C GLN A 35 17.94 9.58 -1.46
N MET A 36 18.24 9.04 -0.27
CA MET A 36 17.42 8.01 0.37
C MET A 36 16.03 8.53 0.70
N GLU A 37 15.92 9.73 1.21
CA GLU A 37 14.64 10.39 1.48
C GLU A 37 13.80 10.54 0.22
N ALA A 38 14.41 11.01 -0.89
CA ALA A 38 13.73 11.15 -2.16
C ALA A 38 13.23 9.79 -2.68
N THR A 39 14.03 8.75 -2.57
CA THR A 39 13.67 7.39 -2.97
C THR A 39 12.49 6.86 -2.12
N LEU A 40 12.56 7.03 -0.81
CA LEU A 40 11.50 6.61 0.09
C LEU A 40 10.19 7.36 -0.16
N GLN A 41 10.29 8.65 -0.45
CA GLN A 41 9.12 9.47 -0.77
C GLN A 41 8.46 8.99 -2.06
N ALA A 42 9.24 8.69 -3.09
CA ALA A 42 8.74 8.13 -4.34
C ALA A 42 8.06 6.78 -4.12
N GLN A 43 8.65 5.91 -3.30
CA GLN A 43 8.06 4.62 -2.95
C GLN A 43 6.75 4.79 -2.17
N CYS A 44 6.69 5.71 -1.21
CA CYS A 44 5.47 6.01 -0.47
C CYS A 44 4.35 6.51 -1.38
N ASN A 45 4.67 7.39 -2.31
CA ASN A 45 3.70 7.90 -3.28
C ASN A 45 3.18 6.78 -4.19
N GLY A 46 4.07 5.92 -4.65
CA GLY A 46 3.71 4.73 -5.43
C GLY A 46 2.78 3.79 -4.68
N LEU A 47 3.10 3.50 -3.41
CA LEU A 47 2.27 2.65 -2.56
C LEU A 47 0.90 3.25 -2.28
N ARG A 48 0.81 4.56 -2.08
CA ARG A 48 -0.48 5.25 -1.91
C ARG A 48 -1.36 5.11 -3.14
N ALA A 49 -0.78 5.32 -4.33
CA ALA A 49 -1.50 5.17 -5.59
C ALA A 49 -1.98 3.73 -5.78
N GLU A 50 -1.14 2.76 -5.46
CA GLU A 50 -1.47 1.34 -5.52
C GLU A 50 -2.58 0.97 -4.53
N ASN A 51 -2.49 1.48 -3.30
CA ASN A 51 -3.52 1.28 -2.29
C ASN A 51 -4.88 1.85 -2.71
N GLU A 52 -4.88 3.01 -3.34
CA GLU A 52 -6.10 3.63 -3.85
C GLU A 52 -6.75 2.76 -4.93
N LYS A 53 -5.96 2.24 -5.87
CA LYS A 53 -6.43 1.31 -6.89
C LYS A 53 -7.00 0.03 -6.29
N LEU A 54 -6.34 -0.51 -5.26
CA LEU A 54 -6.80 -1.71 -4.58
C LEU A 54 -8.12 -1.48 -3.84
N ARG A 55 -8.29 -0.31 -3.23
CA ARG A 55 -9.56 0.07 -2.58
C ARG A 55 -10.71 0.15 -3.58
N GLU A 56 -10.47 0.81 -4.71
CA GLU A 56 -11.46 0.91 -5.79
C GLU A 56 -11.85 -0.48 -6.30
N ARG A 57 -10.88 -1.35 -6.46
CA ARG A 57 -11.09 -2.73 -6.89
C ARG A 57 -11.89 -3.54 -5.88
N LEU A 58 -11.60 -3.36 -4.58
CA LEU A 58 -12.36 -3.99 -3.50
C LEU A 58 -13.82 -3.52 -3.48
N GLU A 59 -14.06 -2.23 -3.64
CA GLU A 59 -15.41 -1.67 -3.73
C GLU A 59 -16.17 -2.26 -4.92
N PHE A 60 -15.54 -2.33 -6.06
CA PHE A 60 -16.14 -2.92 -7.27
C PHE A 60 -16.49 -4.39 -7.06
N LEU A 61 -15.57 -5.19 -6.48
CA LEU A 61 -15.80 -6.58 -6.20
C LEU A 61 -16.90 -6.80 -5.16
N ASP A 62 -16.99 -5.91 -4.17
CA ASP A 62 -18.04 -5.97 -3.16
C ASP A 62 -19.42 -5.75 -3.78
N ILE A 63 -19.55 -4.74 -4.63
CA ILE A 63 -20.79 -4.45 -5.38
C ILE A 63 -21.14 -5.64 -6.29
N GLU A 64 -20.16 -6.17 -6.99
CA GLU A 64 -20.35 -7.34 -7.88
C GLU A 64 -20.82 -8.56 -7.08
N ASN A 65 -20.23 -8.82 -5.93
CA ASN A 65 -20.63 -9.94 -5.05
C ASN A 65 -22.04 -9.75 -4.51
N GLN A 66 -22.41 -8.54 -4.12
CA GLN A 66 -23.77 -8.24 -3.66
C GLN A 66 -24.79 -8.46 -4.79
N THR A 67 -24.46 -8.03 -6.00
CA THR A 67 -25.32 -8.21 -7.17
C THR A 67 -25.48 -9.71 -7.49
N LEU A 68 -24.41 -10.47 -7.46
CA LEU A 68 -24.46 -11.92 -7.68
C LEU A 68 -25.29 -12.62 -6.60
N ALA A 69 -25.13 -12.23 -5.34
CA ALA A 69 -25.92 -12.79 -4.24
C ALA A 69 -27.41 -12.54 -4.46
N MET A 70 -27.79 -11.34 -4.87
CA MET A 70 -29.18 -11.00 -5.19
C MET A 70 -29.72 -11.83 -6.35
N ILE A 71 -28.93 -12.03 -7.41
CA ILE A 71 -29.33 -12.84 -8.57
C ILE A 71 -29.54 -14.30 -8.16
N VAL A 72 -28.60 -14.85 -7.38
CA VAL A 72 -28.70 -16.23 -6.90
C VAL A 72 -29.93 -16.43 -6.01
N GLU A 73 -30.19 -15.52 -5.09
CA GLU A 73 -31.37 -15.55 -4.22
C GLU A 73 -32.65 -15.50 -5.03
N LYS A 74 -32.74 -14.62 -6.00
CA LYS A 74 -33.91 -14.47 -6.88
C LYS A 74 -34.17 -15.73 -7.68
N ARG A 75 -33.13 -16.35 -8.24
CA ARG A 75 -33.25 -17.61 -8.98
C ARG A 75 -33.64 -18.76 -8.07
N PHE A 76 -33.06 -18.83 -6.90
CA PHE A 76 -33.42 -19.83 -5.89
C PHE A 76 -34.89 -19.73 -5.50
N ASN A 77 -35.40 -18.54 -5.24
CA ASN A 77 -36.80 -18.31 -4.92
C ASN A 77 -37.73 -18.72 -6.05
N LYS A 78 -37.38 -18.41 -7.29
CA LYS A 78 -38.14 -18.85 -8.47
C LYS A 78 -38.19 -20.38 -8.58
N LEU A 79 -37.06 -21.04 -8.38
CA LEU A 79 -37.00 -22.52 -8.40
C LEU A 79 -37.85 -23.12 -7.27
N ALA A 80 -37.78 -22.54 -6.08
CA ALA A 80 -38.60 -23.00 -4.95
C ALA A 80 -40.10 -22.83 -5.23
N GLU A 81 -40.50 -21.70 -5.79
CA GLU A 81 -41.89 -21.44 -6.19
C GLU A 81 -42.37 -22.45 -7.24
N GLY A 82 -41.52 -22.71 -8.25
CA GLY A 82 -41.81 -23.69 -9.29
C GLY A 82 -41.94 -25.10 -8.74
N ALA A 83 -41.04 -25.50 -7.84
CA ALA A 83 -41.11 -26.80 -7.17
C ALA A 83 -42.38 -26.94 -6.31
N THR A 84 -42.75 -25.90 -5.59
CA THR A 84 -44.00 -25.88 -4.81
C THR A 84 -45.23 -26.01 -5.69
N SER A 85 -45.26 -25.31 -6.81
CA SER A 85 -46.36 -25.40 -7.79
C SER A 85 -46.52 -26.80 -8.36
N VAL A 86 -45.39 -27.43 -8.75
CA VAL A 86 -45.42 -28.82 -9.23
C VAL A 86 -45.90 -29.79 -8.15
N LEU A 87 -45.41 -29.63 -6.94
CA LEU A 87 -45.80 -30.47 -5.82
C LEU A 87 -47.32 -30.35 -5.52
N ASN A 88 -47.86 -29.14 -5.58
CA ASN A 88 -49.29 -28.89 -5.38
C ASN A 88 -50.13 -29.53 -6.49
N LEU A 89 -49.69 -29.47 -7.72
CA LEU A 89 -50.36 -30.15 -8.85
C LEU A 89 -50.37 -31.64 -8.69
N VAL A 90 -49.24 -32.24 -8.34
CA VAL A 90 -49.14 -33.68 -8.08
C VAL A 90 -50.04 -34.11 -6.94
N THR A 91 -50.04 -33.37 -5.84
CA THR A 91 -50.87 -33.66 -4.68
C THR A 91 -52.35 -33.58 -5.04
N LYS A 92 -52.76 -32.57 -5.78
CA LYS A 92 -54.12 -32.39 -6.25
C LYS A 92 -54.57 -33.56 -7.14
N ASN A 93 -53.72 -34.04 -7.99
CA ASN A 93 -54.06 -35.18 -8.87
C ASN A 93 -54.11 -36.51 -8.15
N LEU A 94 -53.49 -36.63 -6.98
CA LEU A 94 -53.50 -37.85 -6.16
C LEU A 94 -54.64 -37.88 -5.15
N GLU A 95 -55.37 -36.79 -4.98
CA GLU A 95 -56.53 -36.78 -4.05
C GLU A 95 -57.63 -37.69 -4.57
N PRO A 96 -58.22 -38.50 -3.69
CA PRO A 96 -59.36 -39.35 -4.08
C PRO A 96 -60.56 -38.46 -4.43
N ARG A 97 -61.20 -38.75 -5.52
CA ARG A 97 -62.38 -38.06 -5.96
C ARG A 97 -63.65 -38.51 -5.19
#